data_f2806afed5d20d7944716389e39333b9
#
_entry.id   f2806afed5d20d7944716389e39333b9
#
_cell.length_a   1.000
_cell.length_b   1.000
_cell.length_c   1.000
_cell.angle_alpha   90.00
_cell.angle_beta   90.00
_cell.angle_gamma   90.00
#
_symmetry.space_group_name_H-M   'P 1'
#
loop_
_entity.id
_entity.type
_entity.pdbx_description
1 polymer ?
#
loop_
_entity_poly.entity_id
_entity_poly.type
_entity_poly.pdbx_seq_one_letter_code
_entity_poly.pdbx_strand_id
1 'polypeptide(L)'
;GPHVDRSKANPRTSLQATNGLRQCKASLYEGGIRVAGVLEWPNMIQAHRETEMPAYVSDYLPTFLDAIGMEHPQPDWAADGISLLPFLEHAAAQPSSEPLVSFNRTQPLGFQLGDQQAWIDNDWKYVHNAIKG
;
A
#
# COMPACT_ATOMS: atom_id res chain seq x y z
N GLY A 1 -10.38 3.51 1.76
CA GLY A 1 -10.45 4.06 3.11
C GLY A 1 -11.89 4.17 3.60
N PRO A 2 -12.12 4.35 4.92
CA PRO A 2 -13.45 4.46 5.48
C PRO A 2 -14.20 5.67 4.92
N HIS A 3 -15.50 5.50 4.69
CA HIS A 3 -16.39 6.58 4.27
C HIS A 3 -16.91 7.33 5.50
N VAL A 4 -16.74 8.63 5.50
CA VAL A 4 -17.35 9.51 6.51
C VAL A 4 -18.33 10.44 5.79
N ASP A 5 -19.58 10.44 6.22
CA ASP A 5 -20.57 11.38 5.72
C ASP A 5 -20.15 12.80 6.13
N ARG A 6 -19.69 13.58 5.16
CA ARG A 6 -19.19 14.95 5.39
C ARG A 6 -20.27 15.92 5.86
N SER A 7 -21.55 15.64 5.60
CA SER A 7 -22.67 16.48 6.03
C SER A 7 -22.95 16.38 7.53
N LYS A 8 -22.48 15.27 8.15
CA LYS A 8 -22.67 14.96 9.58
C LYS A 8 -21.34 14.75 10.32
N ALA A 9 -20.21 14.94 9.65
CA ALA A 9 -18.91 14.61 10.20
C ALA A 9 -18.53 15.57 11.34
N ASN A 10 -18.68 15.09 12.55
CA ASN A 10 -17.87 15.60 13.64
C ASN A 10 -16.39 15.31 13.30
N PRO A 11 -15.50 16.33 13.29
CA PRO A 11 -14.08 16.14 13.01
C PRO A 11 -13.41 15.02 13.85
N ARG A 12 -13.93 14.78 15.06
CA ARG A 12 -13.44 13.72 15.94
C ARG A 12 -13.77 12.30 15.44
N THR A 13 -14.93 12.10 14.79
CA THR A 13 -15.31 10.77 14.26
C THR A 13 -14.53 10.41 13.00
N SER A 14 -14.16 11.39 12.17
CA SER A 14 -13.32 11.14 11.01
C SER A 14 -11.90 10.73 11.40
N LEU A 15 -11.30 11.40 12.38
CA LEU A 15 -9.98 11.06 12.91
C LEU A 15 -9.96 9.68 13.59
N GLN A 16 -11.01 9.30 14.30
CA GLN A 16 -11.14 7.98 14.90
C GLN A 16 -11.27 6.88 13.84
N ALA A 17 -12.06 7.11 12.78
CA ALA A 17 -12.25 6.14 11.71
C ALA A 17 -10.99 5.92 10.85
N THR A 18 -10.06 6.87 10.85
CA THR A 18 -8.80 6.81 10.10
C THR A 18 -7.58 6.61 10.99
N ASN A 19 -7.79 6.31 12.27
CA ASN A 19 -6.72 6.16 13.26
C ASN A 19 -5.78 7.38 13.31
N GLY A 20 -6.34 8.59 13.24
CA GLY A 20 -5.59 9.84 13.26
C GLY A 20 -4.98 10.28 11.93
N LEU A 21 -5.10 9.48 10.87
CA LEU A 21 -4.60 9.84 9.55
C LEU A 21 -5.40 10.99 8.94
N ARG A 22 -4.71 11.83 8.18
CA ARG A 22 -5.31 13.01 7.55
C ARG A 22 -6.35 12.62 6.51
N GLN A 23 -7.53 13.24 6.56
CA GLN A 23 -8.66 13.06 5.64
C GLN A 23 -9.28 11.64 5.69
N CYS A 24 -10.14 11.31 4.72
CA CYS A 24 -10.87 10.06 4.63
C CYS A 24 -11.13 9.70 3.16
N LYS A 25 -11.94 8.69 2.88
CA LYS A 25 -12.36 8.29 1.53
C LYS A 25 -12.67 9.51 0.64
N ALA A 26 -12.33 9.42 -0.63
CA ALA A 26 -12.36 10.48 -1.64
C ALA A 26 -11.28 11.55 -1.46
N SER A 27 -10.19 11.22 -0.80
CA SER A 27 -8.97 12.03 -0.70
C SER A 27 -7.74 11.18 -0.93
N LEU A 28 -6.68 11.75 -1.47
CA LEU A 28 -5.39 11.09 -1.67
C LEU A 28 -4.41 11.29 -0.50
N TYR A 29 -4.87 11.89 0.62
CA TYR A 29 -4.13 11.83 1.88
C TYR A 29 -4.21 10.44 2.52
N GLU A 30 -3.37 10.16 3.50
CA GLU A 30 -3.25 8.84 4.12
C GLU A 30 -4.58 8.27 4.63
N GLY A 31 -5.43 9.07 5.25
CA GLY A 31 -6.74 8.61 5.71
C GLY A 31 -7.69 8.17 4.58
N GLY A 32 -7.41 8.60 3.34
CA GLY A 32 -8.20 8.20 2.17
C GLY A 32 -7.70 6.95 1.46
N ILE A 33 -6.38 6.73 1.44
CA ILE A 33 -5.76 5.66 0.64
C ILE A 33 -5.03 4.59 1.46
N ARG A 34 -4.53 4.89 2.67
CA ARG A 34 -3.83 3.90 3.50
C ARG A 34 -4.84 2.97 4.16
N VAL A 35 -4.66 1.67 3.95
CA VAL A 35 -5.42 0.59 4.58
C VAL A 35 -4.46 -0.50 5.02
N ALA A 36 -4.85 -1.28 6.03
CA ALA A 36 -4.08 -2.44 6.43
C ALA A 36 -4.11 -3.51 5.34
N GLY A 37 -2.95 -4.11 5.08
CA GLY A 37 -2.80 -5.33 4.29
C GLY A 37 -2.42 -6.48 5.21
N VAL A 38 -2.96 -7.67 4.96
CA VAL A 38 -2.60 -8.90 5.67
C VAL A 38 -2.26 -9.95 4.65
N LEU A 39 -1.11 -10.60 4.84
CA LEU A 39 -0.68 -11.72 4.01
C LEU A 39 -0.37 -12.91 4.92
N GLU A 40 -0.91 -14.07 4.57
CA GLU A 40 -0.63 -15.33 5.22
C GLU A 40 0.01 -16.29 4.22
N TRP A 41 1.22 -16.77 4.52
CA TRP A 41 1.93 -17.75 3.72
C TRP A 41 2.81 -18.62 4.65
N PRO A 42 2.21 -19.60 5.34
CA PRO A 42 2.87 -20.32 6.44
C PRO A 42 4.20 -21.00 6.08
N ASN A 43 4.34 -21.47 4.83
CA ASN A 43 5.57 -22.15 4.38
C ASN A 43 6.73 -21.18 4.08
N MET A 44 6.47 -19.88 3.98
CA MET A 44 7.47 -18.87 3.65
C MET A 44 7.59 -17.81 4.75
N ILE A 45 6.46 -17.29 5.23
CA ILE A 45 6.43 -16.15 6.13
C ILE A 45 6.21 -16.63 7.57
N GLN A 46 7.13 -16.28 8.45
CA GLN A 46 6.95 -16.50 9.88
C GLN A 46 5.86 -15.59 10.41
N ALA A 47 5.06 -16.08 11.34
CA ALA A 47 3.96 -15.32 11.95
C ALA A 47 4.45 -14.06 12.70
N HIS A 48 3.53 -13.11 12.89
CA HIS A 48 3.71 -11.89 13.69
C HIS A 48 4.79 -10.94 13.19
N ARG A 49 4.84 -10.72 11.87
CA ARG A 49 5.73 -9.72 11.28
C ARG A 49 4.93 -8.54 10.73
N GLU A 50 5.47 -7.35 10.90
CA GLU A 50 4.90 -6.12 10.40
C GLU A 50 5.92 -5.37 9.55
N THR A 51 5.45 -4.67 8.53
CA THR A 51 6.26 -3.79 7.68
C THR A 51 5.51 -2.53 7.33
N GLU A 52 6.24 -1.45 7.16
CA GLU A 52 5.71 -0.18 6.65
C GLU A 52 5.97 0.03 5.16
N MET A 53 6.55 -0.96 4.48
CA MET A 53 6.79 -0.88 3.04
C MET A 53 5.47 -0.62 2.30
N PRO A 54 5.40 0.44 1.47
CA PRO A 54 4.20 0.71 0.68
C PRO A 54 3.93 -0.43 -0.30
N ALA A 55 2.72 -1.00 -0.26
CA ALA A 55 2.23 -1.98 -1.21
C ALA A 55 0.86 -1.56 -1.76
N TYR A 56 0.51 -2.07 -2.93
CA TYR A 56 -0.75 -1.74 -3.59
C TYR A 56 -1.40 -2.98 -4.18
N VAL A 57 -2.69 -2.93 -4.44
CA VAL A 57 -3.45 -4.08 -4.97
C VAL A 57 -2.92 -4.58 -6.32
N SER A 58 -2.34 -3.70 -7.14
CA SER A 58 -1.71 -4.09 -8.41
C SER A 58 -0.45 -4.95 -8.24
N ASP A 59 0.14 -4.98 -7.05
CA ASP A 59 1.32 -5.80 -6.75
C ASP A 59 0.96 -7.29 -6.57
N TYR A 60 -0.29 -7.63 -6.33
CA TYR A 60 -0.69 -9.02 -6.08
C TYR A 60 -0.48 -9.91 -7.30
N LEU A 61 -0.90 -9.46 -8.48
CA LEU A 61 -0.76 -10.28 -9.69
C LEU A 61 0.70 -10.63 -9.99
N PRO A 62 1.63 -9.68 -10.12
CA PRO A 62 3.03 -10.01 -10.36
C PRO A 62 3.64 -10.85 -9.23
N THR A 63 3.25 -10.61 -7.97
CA THR A 63 3.71 -11.42 -6.83
C THR A 63 3.26 -12.89 -6.95
N PHE A 64 2.00 -13.13 -7.30
CA PHE A 64 1.51 -14.50 -7.45
C PHE A 64 2.11 -15.21 -8.65
N LEU A 65 2.29 -14.54 -9.77
CA LEU A 65 2.94 -15.10 -10.95
C LEU A 65 4.38 -15.52 -10.64
N ASP A 66 5.15 -14.67 -9.99
CA ASP A 66 6.52 -15.00 -9.55
C ASP A 66 6.52 -16.15 -8.56
N ALA A 67 5.60 -16.17 -7.60
CA ALA A 67 5.53 -17.21 -6.58
C ALA A 67 5.26 -18.60 -7.16
N ILE A 68 4.57 -18.69 -8.28
CA ILE A 68 4.28 -19.95 -8.98
C ILE A 68 5.20 -20.19 -10.20
N GLY A 69 6.17 -19.31 -10.45
CA GLY A 69 7.12 -19.40 -11.55
C GLY A 69 6.49 -19.24 -12.94
N MET A 70 5.46 -18.42 -13.05
CA MET A 70 4.77 -18.16 -14.31
C MET A 70 5.05 -16.75 -14.82
N GLU A 71 5.22 -16.61 -16.13
CA GLU A 71 5.26 -15.32 -16.79
C GLU A 71 3.86 -14.74 -16.94
N HIS A 72 3.78 -13.40 -17.06
CA HIS A 72 2.51 -12.75 -17.32
C HIS A 72 1.93 -13.20 -18.67
N PRO A 73 0.64 -13.62 -18.76
CA PRO A 73 0.03 -14.14 -19.97
C PRO A 73 -0.01 -13.14 -21.14
N GLN A 74 0.20 -11.88 -20.84
CA GLN A 74 0.32 -10.79 -21.81
C GLN A 74 1.59 -9.96 -21.50
N PRO A 75 2.77 -10.42 -21.93
CA PRO A 75 4.05 -9.80 -21.56
C PRO A 75 4.20 -8.36 -22.06
N ASP A 76 3.46 -7.98 -23.11
CA ASP A 76 3.46 -6.60 -23.63
C ASP A 76 2.68 -5.61 -22.73
N TRP A 77 1.92 -6.11 -21.77
CA TRP A 77 1.24 -5.27 -20.78
C TRP A 77 2.19 -5.00 -19.64
N ALA A 78 2.63 -3.76 -19.51
CA ALA A 78 3.36 -3.33 -18.34
C ALA A 78 2.47 -3.56 -17.11
N ALA A 79 2.95 -4.35 -16.15
CA ALA A 79 2.25 -4.48 -14.88
C ALA A 79 2.31 -3.14 -14.15
N ASP A 80 1.16 -2.62 -13.71
CA ASP A 80 1.09 -1.39 -12.90
C ASP A 80 1.67 -1.57 -11.49
N GLY A 81 1.98 -2.81 -11.12
CA GLY A 81 2.55 -3.20 -9.83
C GLY A 81 3.90 -3.90 -9.97
N ILE A 82 4.54 -4.11 -8.85
CA ILE A 82 5.78 -4.87 -8.73
C ILE A 82 5.54 -6.18 -8.00
N SER A 83 6.38 -7.18 -8.25
CA SER A 83 6.40 -8.37 -7.41
C SER A 83 6.95 -8.04 -6.02
N LEU A 84 6.23 -8.46 -4.99
CA LEU A 84 6.65 -8.38 -3.60
C LEU A 84 7.44 -9.63 -3.17
N LEU A 85 7.59 -10.62 -4.04
CA LEU A 85 8.27 -11.88 -3.72
C LEU A 85 9.70 -11.66 -3.20
N PRO A 86 10.55 -10.80 -3.82
CA PRO A 86 11.89 -10.55 -3.30
C PRO A 86 11.89 -9.96 -1.87
N PHE A 87 10.90 -9.12 -1.55
CA PHE A 87 10.73 -8.62 -0.18
C PHE A 87 10.31 -9.74 0.78
N LEU A 88 9.38 -10.60 0.39
CA LEU A 88 8.88 -11.71 1.20
C LEU A 88 9.98 -12.73 1.49
N GLU A 89 10.81 -13.06 0.50
CA GLU A 89 11.97 -13.94 0.64
C GLU A 89 13.02 -13.33 1.59
N HIS A 90 13.30 -12.03 1.42
CA HIS A 90 14.20 -11.32 2.31
C HIS A 90 13.67 -11.32 3.76
N ALA A 91 12.38 -11.05 3.94
CA ALA A 91 11.73 -11.08 5.25
C ALA A 91 11.74 -12.49 5.86
N ALA A 92 11.57 -13.54 5.05
CA ALA A 92 11.61 -14.93 5.50
C ALA A 92 13.00 -15.36 5.98
N ALA A 93 14.06 -14.83 5.37
CA ALA A 93 15.44 -15.12 5.74
C ALA A 93 15.90 -14.44 7.04
N GLN A 94 15.15 -13.45 7.54
CA GLN A 94 15.51 -12.75 8.77
C GLN A 94 14.96 -13.46 10.01
N PRO A 95 15.69 -13.45 11.14
CA PRO A 95 15.17 -13.97 12.41
C PRO A 95 13.88 -13.28 12.82
N SER A 96 12.89 -14.03 13.28
CA SER A 96 11.61 -13.45 13.74
C SER A 96 11.73 -12.56 14.98
N SER A 97 12.82 -12.68 15.71
CA SER A 97 13.14 -11.87 16.89
C SER A 97 13.63 -10.46 16.54
N GLU A 98 13.96 -10.20 15.28
CA GLU A 98 14.48 -8.91 14.84
C GLU A 98 13.42 -8.14 14.03
N PRO A 99 13.41 -6.80 14.13
CA PRO A 99 12.59 -5.98 13.23
C PRO A 99 12.92 -6.26 11.77
N LEU A 100 11.93 -6.19 10.89
CA LEU A 100 12.19 -6.28 9.47
C LEU A 100 13.08 -5.12 9.04
N VAL A 101 14.19 -5.45 8.38
CA VAL A 101 15.04 -4.43 7.76
C VAL A 101 14.23 -3.68 6.70
N SER A 102 14.43 -2.38 6.63
CA SER A 102 13.78 -1.54 5.62
C SER A 102 14.06 -2.10 4.21
N PHE A 103 13.01 -2.31 3.47
CA PHE A 103 13.06 -2.72 2.06
C PHE A 103 12.37 -1.65 1.22
N ASN A 104 13.12 -1.06 0.30
CA ASN A 104 12.59 -0.02 -0.55
C ASN A 104 11.88 -0.60 -1.76
N ARG A 105 10.71 -0.06 -2.04
CA ARG A 105 9.97 -0.33 -3.26
C ARG A 105 10.77 0.18 -4.48
N THR A 106 10.87 -0.63 -5.52
CA THR A 106 11.63 -0.30 -6.74
C THR A 106 10.91 0.65 -7.67
N GLN A 107 9.58 0.74 -7.56
CA GLN A 107 8.74 1.65 -8.34
C GLN A 107 7.82 2.42 -7.40
N PRO A 108 7.69 3.73 -7.56
CA PRO A 108 6.78 4.52 -6.77
C PRO A 108 5.31 4.22 -7.11
N LEU A 109 4.39 4.59 -6.22
CA LEU A 109 2.96 4.47 -6.39
C LEU A 109 2.36 5.80 -6.83
N GLY A 110 1.65 5.78 -7.97
CA GLY A 110 0.88 6.92 -8.47
C GLY A 110 -0.61 6.76 -8.22
N PHE A 111 -1.26 7.83 -7.81
CA PHE A 111 -2.71 7.87 -7.59
C PHE A 111 -3.32 9.09 -8.26
N GLN A 112 -4.48 8.89 -8.88
CA GLN A 112 -5.29 9.98 -9.43
C GLN A 112 -6.76 9.80 -9.05
N LEU A 113 -7.39 10.87 -8.63
CA LEU A 113 -8.82 10.91 -8.34
C LEU A 113 -9.39 12.28 -8.74
N GLY A 114 -10.01 12.35 -9.91
CA GLY A 114 -10.39 13.64 -10.51
C GLY A 114 -9.15 14.51 -10.71
N ASP A 115 -9.17 15.72 -10.15
CA ASP A 115 -8.05 16.66 -10.22
C ASP A 115 -6.98 16.43 -9.11
N GLN A 116 -7.22 15.50 -8.20
CA GLN A 116 -6.25 15.16 -7.16
C GLN A 116 -5.22 14.18 -7.71
N GLN A 117 -3.96 14.39 -7.36
CA GLN A 117 -2.86 13.51 -7.69
C GLN A 117 -2.00 13.27 -6.45
N ALA A 118 -1.50 12.04 -6.29
CA ALA A 118 -0.52 11.72 -5.28
C ALA A 118 0.54 10.78 -5.84
N TRP A 119 1.74 10.91 -5.30
CA TRP A 119 2.89 10.09 -5.63
C TRP A 119 3.59 9.68 -4.35
N ILE A 120 3.82 8.38 -4.17
CA ILE A 120 4.49 7.83 -3.00
C ILE A 120 5.74 7.12 -3.49
N ASP A 121 6.89 7.57 -3.01
CA ASP A 121 8.19 6.97 -3.23
C ASP A 121 8.82 6.66 -1.87
N ASN A 122 8.63 5.44 -1.42
CA ASN A 122 9.04 4.97 -0.09
C ASN A 122 8.61 5.93 1.03
N ASP A 123 9.54 6.64 1.64
CA ASP A 123 9.28 7.57 2.75
C ASP A 123 8.73 8.93 2.29
N TRP A 124 8.72 9.18 0.98
CA TRP A 124 8.30 10.46 0.43
C TRP A 124 6.92 10.39 -0.18
N LYS A 125 6.13 11.41 0.07
CA LYS A 125 4.82 11.57 -0.54
C LYS A 125 4.60 12.98 -1.04
N TYR A 126 4.31 13.10 -2.33
CA TYR A 126 3.78 14.31 -2.94
C TYR A 126 2.26 14.18 -3.07
N VAL A 127 1.53 15.23 -2.73
CA VAL A 127 0.08 15.32 -2.95
C VAL A 127 -0.25 16.67 -3.58
N HIS A 128 -0.84 16.61 -4.77
CA HIS A 128 -1.54 17.73 -5.36
C HIS A 128 -3.03 17.56 -5.09
N ASN A 129 -3.59 18.44 -4.31
CA ASN A 129 -5.00 18.37 -3.95
C ASN A 129 -5.72 19.59 -4.50
N ALA A 130 -6.41 19.41 -5.61
CA ALA A 130 -7.22 20.45 -6.25
C ALA A 130 -8.59 20.64 -5.58
N ILE A 131 -8.74 20.30 -4.28
CA ILE A 131 -9.96 20.64 -3.56
C ILE A 131 -10.03 22.17 -3.54
N LYS A 132 -10.82 22.69 -4.45
CA LYS A 132 -11.22 24.11 -4.40
C LYS A 132 -12.00 24.29 -3.10
N GLY A 133 -11.49 25.15 -2.24
CA GLY A 133 -12.11 25.52 -0.98
C GLY A 133 -13.51 26.10 -1.16
#